data_73b1862a6f82e66879605158bdf34144
#
_entry.id   73b1862a6f82e66879605158bdf34144
#
_cell.length_a   1.000
_cell.length_b   1.000
_cell.length_c   1.000
_cell.angle_alpha   90.00
_cell.angle_beta   90.00
_cell.angle_gamma   90.00
#
_symmetry.space_group_name_H-M   'P 1'
#
loop_
_entity.id
_entity.type
_entity.pdbx_description
1 polymer ?
#
loop_
_entity_poly.entity_id
_entity_poly.type
_entity_poly.pdbx_seq_one_letter_code
_entity_poly.pdbx_strand_id
1 'polypeptide(L)'
;MIRLATFSIATLALVGGACADTPIERGGYLVNTIMTCGNCHSPKGPPDVVAGKDFSGGLRFDEPPFDVTAPNITSDKETGIGAWSDADIKKLLRTGMRPNGVPVATVMPTGFYGIITDGDMDAIVAYLRTLKPISNKVPDPIYKMSAPRQVFPGAENPYTPAMLNDPMKRGFYLVTIGHCMECHTPMVKGQHDWTADLARGGFEFPGPWGVSISRNITSSKTKGIGDWTDAEIKSAMTTGVDKDGNKLKPPMGYQYYAHMTDADLDAVIGWVRTLPAKE
;
A
#
# COMPACT_ATOMS: atom_id res chain seq x y z
N MET A 1 8.64 -44.68 60.97
CA MET A 1 7.71 -43.73 60.32
C MET A 1 8.53 -42.71 59.58
N ILE A 2 8.62 -42.86 58.27
CA ILE A 2 9.41 -41.96 57.38
C ILE A 2 8.40 -41.03 56.73
N ARG A 3 8.51 -39.70 56.96
CA ARG A 3 7.69 -38.68 56.31
C ARG A 3 8.35 -38.29 55.00
N LEU A 4 7.72 -38.59 53.87
CA LEU A 4 8.09 -38.05 52.57
C LEU A 4 7.58 -36.60 52.50
N ALA A 5 8.49 -35.67 52.25
CA ALA A 5 8.16 -34.29 51.94
C ALA A 5 8.00 -34.17 50.42
N THR A 6 6.83 -33.83 49.95
CA THR A 6 6.54 -33.51 48.52
C THR A 6 6.94 -32.06 48.26
N PHE A 7 7.98 -31.88 47.41
CA PHE A 7 8.34 -30.57 46.85
C PHE A 7 7.46 -30.31 45.63
N SER A 8 6.60 -29.31 45.72
CA SER A 8 5.86 -28.79 44.56
C SER A 8 6.75 -27.80 43.84
N ILE A 9 7.16 -28.12 42.60
CA ILE A 9 7.84 -27.20 41.71
C ILE A 9 6.77 -26.34 41.03
N ALA A 10 6.72 -25.06 41.39
CA ALA A 10 5.89 -24.08 40.72
C ALA A 10 6.61 -23.69 39.41
N THR A 11 6.05 -24.13 38.28
CA THR A 11 6.50 -23.72 36.96
C THR A 11 6.01 -22.30 36.71
N LEU A 12 6.92 -21.31 36.73
CA LEU A 12 6.64 -19.93 36.36
C LEU A 12 6.59 -19.89 34.82
N ALA A 13 5.37 -19.82 34.28
CA ALA A 13 5.17 -19.58 32.87
C ALA A 13 5.57 -18.11 32.58
N LEU A 14 6.71 -17.91 31.92
CA LEU A 14 7.08 -16.63 31.31
C LEU A 14 6.06 -16.37 30.18
N VAL A 15 5.08 -15.52 30.47
CA VAL A 15 4.25 -14.90 29.44
C VAL A 15 5.18 -13.92 28.69
N GLY A 16 5.74 -14.37 27.59
CA GLY A 16 6.45 -13.51 26.66
C GLY A 16 5.48 -12.44 26.14
N GLY A 17 5.55 -11.23 26.71
CA GLY A 17 4.85 -10.08 26.15
C GLY A 17 5.35 -9.87 24.72
N ALA A 18 4.44 -9.93 23.75
CA ALA A 18 4.76 -9.45 22.40
C ALA A 18 5.25 -8.02 22.55
N CYS A 19 6.51 -7.78 22.20
CA CYS A 19 7.06 -6.44 22.17
C CYS A 19 6.25 -5.67 21.11
N ALA A 20 5.58 -4.59 21.52
CA ALA A 20 4.89 -3.73 20.55
C ALA A 20 5.96 -3.17 19.59
N ASP A 21 5.69 -3.22 18.29
CA ASP A 21 6.58 -2.66 17.29
C ASP A 21 6.93 -1.21 17.63
N THR A 22 8.20 -0.85 17.47
CA THR A 22 8.59 0.56 17.55
C THR A 22 7.93 1.34 16.41
N PRO A 23 7.73 2.68 16.55
CA PRO A 23 7.20 3.47 15.44
C PRO A 23 7.97 3.29 14.12
N ILE A 24 9.29 3.13 14.18
CA ILE A 24 10.13 2.91 12.99
C ILE A 24 9.83 1.53 12.36
N GLU A 25 9.73 0.49 13.16
CA GLU A 25 9.38 -0.86 12.68
C GLU A 25 7.97 -0.88 12.09
N ARG A 26 6.99 -0.28 12.76
CA ARG A 26 5.63 -0.15 12.24
C ARG A 26 5.57 0.64 10.94
N GLY A 27 6.25 1.78 10.85
CA GLY A 27 6.33 2.59 9.64
C GLY A 27 7.02 1.83 8.51
N GLY A 28 8.12 1.15 8.81
CA GLY A 28 8.84 0.29 7.87
C GLY A 28 7.96 -0.83 7.33
N TYR A 29 7.19 -1.49 8.20
CA TYR A 29 6.21 -2.48 7.79
C TYR A 29 5.20 -1.91 6.79
N LEU A 30 4.53 -0.81 7.12
CA LEU A 30 3.51 -0.21 6.25
C LEU A 30 4.08 0.21 4.90
N VAL A 31 5.21 0.92 4.90
CA VAL A 31 5.85 1.48 3.69
C VAL A 31 6.37 0.39 2.76
N ASN A 32 6.94 -0.69 3.31
CA ASN A 32 7.56 -1.76 2.52
C ASN A 32 6.62 -2.95 2.24
N THR A 33 5.39 -2.93 2.77
CA THR A 33 4.42 -3.99 2.50
C THR A 33 3.19 -3.43 1.80
N ILE A 34 2.13 -3.12 2.55
CA ILE A 34 0.81 -2.82 1.98
C ILE A 34 0.78 -1.52 1.17
N MET A 35 1.52 -0.48 1.57
CA MET A 35 1.56 0.80 0.85
C MET A 35 2.47 0.76 -0.38
N THR A 36 3.36 -0.21 -0.48
CA THR A 36 4.26 -0.43 -1.63
C THR A 36 4.99 0.82 -2.14
N CYS A 37 5.36 1.75 -1.26
CA CYS A 37 5.94 3.04 -1.67
C CYS A 37 7.16 2.88 -2.59
N GLY A 38 8.02 1.89 -2.30
CA GLY A 38 9.18 1.55 -3.12
C GLY A 38 8.82 1.09 -4.54
N ASN A 39 7.58 0.64 -4.78
CA ASN A 39 7.17 0.21 -6.11
C ASN A 39 7.21 1.35 -7.15
N CYS A 40 6.88 2.57 -6.73
CA CYS A 40 6.95 3.76 -7.57
C CYS A 40 8.21 4.60 -7.28
N HIS A 41 8.60 4.72 -6.01
CA HIS A 41 9.66 5.61 -5.58
C HIS A 41 11.08 5.01 -5.62
N SER A 42 11.26 3.79 -6.15
CA SER A 42 12.58 3.22 -6.42
C SER A 42 12.79 3.06 -7.92
N PRO A 43 13.96 3.40 -8.48
CA PRO A 43 14.22 3.28 -9.90
C PRO A 43 14.23 1.81 -10.32
N LYS A 44 13.62 1.52 -11.47
CA LYS A 44 13.57 0.18 -12.05
C LYS A 44 14.71 -0.05 -13.01
N GLY A 45 15.29 -1.23 -12.95
CA GLY A 45 16.29 -1.74 -13.87
C GLY A 45 16.11 -3.25 -14.03
N PRO A 46 16.76 -3.90 -15.02
CA PRO A 46 16.73 -5.35 -15.08
C PRO A 46 17.56 -5.96 -13.91
N PRO A 47 17.04 -6.97 -13.16
CA PRO A 47 15.69 -7.53 -13.30
C PRO A 47 14.60 -6.76 -12.53
N ASP A 48 14.95 -5.85 -11.59
CA ASP A 48 14.02 -5.21 -10.69
C ASP A 48 14.45 -3.80 -10.25
N VAL A 49 14.48 -3.52 -8.93
CA VAL A 49 14.95 -2.24 -8.39
C VAL A 49 16.46 -2.14 -8.53
N VAL A 50 16.95 -0.95 -8.89
CA VAL A 50 18.39 -0.67 -8.92
C VAL A 50 18.97 -0.71 -7.51
N ALA A 51 19.84 -1.67 -7.23
CA ALA A 51 20.41 -1.89 -5.92
C ALA A 51 21.04 -0.62 -5.34
N GLY A 52 20.75 -0.32 -4.08
CA GLY A 52 21.26 0.85 -3.36
C GLY A 52 20.64 2.18 -3.79
N LYS A 53 19.54 2.15 -4.56
CA LYS A 53 18.77 3.31 -4.99
C LYS A 53 17.33 3.32 -4.47
N ASP A 54 17.05 2.52 -3.45
CA ASP A 54 15.72 2.43 -2.87
C ASP A 54 15.19 3.82 -2.47
N PHE A 55 13.94 4.07 -2.82
CA PHE A 55 13.21 5.31 -2.55
C PHE A 55 13.82 6.59 -3.15
N SER A 56 14.83 6.48 -4.02
CA SER A 56 15.42 7.66 -4.66
C SER A 56 14.64 8.22 -5.85
N GLY A 57 13.46 7.67 -6.12
CA GLY A 57 12.61 8.08 -7.26
C GLY A 57 12.99 7.42 -8.57
N GLY A 58 12.19 7.65 -9.61
CA GLY A 58 12.57 7.25 -10.98
C GLY A 58 11.50 6.60 -11.83
N LEU A 59 10.39 6.08 -11.30
CA LEU A 59 9.32 5.56 -12.15
C LEU A 59 8.56 6.72 -12.82
N ARG A 60 8.51 6.73 -14.16
CA ARG A 60 7.81 7.75 -14.94
C ARG A 60 6.40 7.30 -15.28
N PHE A 61 5.48 8.25 -15.21
CA PHE A 61 4.08 8.13 -15.61
C PHE A 61 3.79 9.22 -16.64
N ASP A 62 3.56 8.82 -17.89
CA ASP A 62 3.18 9.71 -18.97
C ASP A 62 1.73 9.39 -19.36
N GLU A 63 0.82 10.14 -18.76
CA GLU A 63 -0.62 9.95 -18.88
C GLU A 63 -1.28 11.20 -19.44
N PRO A 64 -2.54 11.12 -19.91
CA PRO A 64 -3.22 12.29 -20.45
C PRO A 64 -3.16 13.55 -19.59
N PRO A 65 -3.36 13.46 -18.22
CA PRO A 65 -3.35 14.68 -17.41
C PRO A 65 -1.96 15.14 -16.97
N PHE A 66 -0.93 14.29 -17.06
CA PHE A 66 0.41 14.65 -16.58
C PHE A 66 1.52 13.81 -17.21
N ASP A 67 2.74 14.35 -17.15
CA ASP A 67 3.98 13.60 -17.33
C ASP A 67 4.82 13.85 -16.07
N VAL A 68 4.94 12.83 -15.25
CA VAL A 68 5.60 12.95 -13.94
C VAL A 68 6.52 11.76 -13.69
N THR A 69 7.59 12.02 -12.95
CA THR A 69 8.46 10.98 -12.41
C THR A 69 8.27 10.92 -10.90
N ALA A 70 8.08 9.73 -10.35
CA ALA A 70 7.99 9.54 -8.91
C ALA A 70 9.23 10.15 -8.24
N PRO A 71 9.06 11.10 -7.28
CA PRO A 71 10.17 11.84 -6.73
C PRO A 71 11.00 11.00 -5.76
N ASN A 72 12.20 11.49 -5.48
CA ASN A 72 13.05 11.03 -4.39
C ASN A 72 12.37 11.31 -3.05
N ILE A 73 12.15 10.28 -2.25
CA ILE A 73 11.58 10.38 -0.88
C ILE A 73 12.59 9.97 0.20
N THR A 74 13.87 9.92 -0.13
CA THR A 74 14.94 9.73 0.87
C THR A 74 15.17 11.01 1.69
N SER A 75 15.99 10.91 2.72
CA SER A 75 16.36 12.03 3.58
C SER A 75 17.37 13.01 2.94
N ASP A 76 17.62 12.92 1.62
CA ASP A 76 18.41 13.92 0.91
C ASP A 76 17.72 15.30 0.96
N LYS A 77 18.49 16.34 1.30
CA LYS A 77 17.93 17.67 1.54
C LYS A 77 17.68 18.47 0.26
N GLU A 78 18.38 18.15 -0.83
CA GLU A 78 18.30 18.91 -2.07
C GLU A 78 17.32 18.28 -3.05
N THR A 79 17.34 16.97 -3.17
CA THR A 79 16.56 16.23 -4.17
C THR A 79 15.45 15.36 -3.59
N GLY A 80 15.47 15.14 -2.27
CA GLY A 80 14.50 14.32 -1.53
C GLY A 80 13.61 15.15 -0.58
N ILE A 81 13.13 14.49 0.46
CA ILE A 81 12.26 15.10 1.47
C ILE A 81 13.01 15.53 2.74
N GLY A 82 14.35 15.48 2.74
CA GLY A 82 15.16 15.75 3.92
C GLY A 82 15.05 17.17 4.47
N ALA A 83 14.70 18.16 3.64
CA ALA A 83 14.48 19.54 4.06
C ALA A 83 13.03 19.83 4.50
N TRP A 84 12.08 18.90 4.31
CA TRP A 84 10.68 19.09 4.69
C TRP A 84 10.48 18.83 6.18
N SER A 85 9.53 19.53 6.80
CA SER A 85 9.11 19.20 8.15
C SER A 85 8.25 17.92 8.17
N ASP A 86 8.12 17.28 9.34
CA ASP A 86 7.23 16.13 9.49
C ASP A 86 5.76 16.52 9.19
N ALA A 87 5.38 17.73 9.56
CA ALA A 87 4.06 18.28 9.26
C ALA A 87 3.81 18.41 7.75
N ASP A 88 4.83 18.79 6.97
CA ASP A 88 4.74 18.87 5.51
C ASP A 88 4.52 17.49 4.88
N ILE A 89 5.27 16.49 5.34
CA ILE A 89 5.11 15.10 4.84
C ILE A 89 3.72 14.58 5.17
N LYS A 90 3.27 14.72 6.42
CA LYS A 90 1.91 14.31 6.85
C LYS A 90 0.83 15.03 6.04
N LYS A 91 0.96 16.35 5.87
CA LYS A 91 0.04 17.15 5.07
C LYS A 91 -0.03 16.64 3.62
N LEU A 92 1.14 16.38 2.99
CA LEU A 92 1.16 15.85 1.64
C LEU A 92 0.44 14.50 1.57
N LEU A 93 0.74 13.56 2.45
CA LEU A 93 0.11 12.24 2.44
C LEU A 93 -1.41 12.32 2.63
N ARG A 94 -1.90 13.21 3.51
CA ARG A 94 -3.34 13.37 3.75
C ARG A 94 -4.07 14.14 2.66
N THR A 95 -3.44 15.15 2.06
CA THR A 95 -4.14 16.12 1.22
C THR A 95 -3.67 16.16 -0.23
N GLY A 96 -2.54 15.55 -0.54
CA GLY A 96 -1.92 15.64 -1.85
C GLY A 96 -1.23 16.98 -2.13
N MET A 97 -1.05 17.84 -1.12
CA MET A 97 -0.47 19.18 -1.31
C MET A 97 0.98 19.23 -0.86
N ARG A 98 1.89 19.61 -1.76
CA ARG A 98 3.29 19.86 -1.43
C ARG A 98 3.46 21.12 -0.58
N PRO A 99 4.61 21.29 0.12
CA PRO A 99 4.90 22.50 0.90
C PRO A 99 4.80 23.81 0.11
N ASN A 100 5.14 23.74 -1.18
CA ASN A 100 5.06 24.90 -2.09
C ASN A 100 3.64 25.17 -2.64
N GLY A 101 2.62 24.44 -2.17
CA GLY A 101 1.22 24.61 -2.60
C GLY A 101 0.86 23.93 -3.93
N VAL A 102 1.80 23.26 -4.58
CA VAL A 102 1.53 22.51 -5.82
C VAL A 102 1.00 21.11 -5.46
N PRO A 103 -0.15 20.68 -6.01
CA PRO A 103 -0.66 19.33 -5.78
C PRO A 103 0.27 18.26 -6.40
N VAL A 104 0.26 17.06 -5.84
CA VAL A 104 0.88 15.89 -6.50
C VAL A 104 -0.03 15.40 -7.63
N ALA A 105 0.56 14.71 -8.60
CA ALA A 105 -0.22 14.02 -9.63
C ALA A 105 -1.11 12.95 -9.00
N THR A 106 -2.27 12.70 -9.59
CA THR A 106 -3.28 11.79 -9.03
C THR A 106 -2.85 10.32 -8.98
N VAL A 107 -1.82 9.95 -9.73
CA VAL A 107 -1.16 8.64 -9.61
C VAL A 107 -0.49 8.43 -8.23
N MET A 108 -0.20 9.48 -7.48
CA MET A 108 0.15 9.35 -6.07
C MET A 108 -1.16 9.20 -5.25
N PRO A 109 -1.43 8.04 -4.65
CA PRO A 109 -2.76 7.67 -4.17
C PRO A 109 -3.16 8.35 -2.85
N THR A 110 -2.91 9.66 -2.74
CA THR A 110 -3.22 10.43 -1.52
C THR A 110 -4.71 10.48 -1.21
N GLY A 111 -5.57 10.20 -2.20
CA GLY A 111 -7.02 10.05 -2.01
C GLY A 111 -7.43 8.90 -1.08
N PHE A 112 -6.52 7.96 -0.87
CA PHE A 112 -6.72 6.79 -0.02
C PHE A 112 -6.08 6.94 1.38
N TYR A 113 -5.24 7.94 1.58
CA TYR A 113 -4.41 8.06 2.80
C TYR A 113 -5.05 8.89 3.91
N GLY A 114 -6.23 9.47 3.69
CA GLY A 114 -6.97 10.18 4.73
C GLY A 114 -7.33 9.30 5.94
N ILE A 115 -7.57 8.01 5.70
CA ILE A 115 -7.94 7.02 6.73
C ILE A 115 -6.78 6.64 7.67
N ILE A 116 -5.52 6.88 7.28
CA ILE A 116 -4.34 6.46 8.07
C ILE A 116 -4.48 7.01 9.49
N THR A 117 -4.35 6.13 10.49
CA THR A 117 -4.37 6.55 11.90
C THR A 117 -3.25 7.57 12.17
N ASP A 118 -3.43 8.43 13.17
CA ASP A 118 -2.36 9.40 13.49
C ASP A 118 -1.08 8.68 13.93
N GLY A 119 -1.19 7.58 14.68
CA GLY A 119 -0.03 6.77 15.08
C GLY A 119 0.69 6.12 13.90
N ASP A 120 -0.03 5.55 12.93
CA ASP A 120 0.57 4.98 11.71
C ASP A 120 1.17 6.09 10.82
N MET A 121 0.56 7.28 10.77
CA MET A 121 1.11 8.42 10.05
C MET A 121 2.44 8.89 10.67
N ASP A 122 2.51 8.94 11.99
CA ASP A 122 3.75 9.25 12.72
C ASP A 122 4.82 8.19 12.47
N ALA A 123 4.43 6.92 12.48
CA ALA A 123 5.31 5.79 12.22
C ALA A 123 5.87 5.82 10.78
N ILE A 124 5.03 6.08 9.78
CA ILE A 124 5.46 6.23 8.38
C ILE A 124 6.51 7.34 8.25
N VAL A 125 6.24 8.52 8.83
CA VAL A 125 7.19 9.63 8.79
C VAL A 125 8.49 9.28 9.52
N ALA A 126 8.41 8.67 10.70
CA ALA A 126 9.58 8.22 11.45
C ALA A 126 10.45 7.26 10.62
N TYR A 127 9.84 6.31 9.93
CA TYR A 127 10.56 5.40 9.04
C TYR A 127 11.20 6.14 7.85
N LEU A 128 10.46 6.99 7.15
CA LEU A 128 10.99 7.76 6.02
C LEU A 128 12.21 8.60 6.43
N ARG A 129 12.27 9.11 7.66
CA ARG A 129 13.43 9.83 8.20
C ARG A 129 14.67 8.95 8.38
N THR A 130 14.52 7.62 8.48
CA THR A 130 15.67 6.71 8.59
C THR A 130 16.29 6.37 7.24
N LEU A 131 15.61 6.68 6.11
CA LEU A 131 16.13 6.39 4.79
C LEU A 131 17.42 7.16 4.54
N LYS A 132 18.48 6.46 4.12
CA LYS A 132 19.76 7.07 3.81
C LYS A 132 19.60 8.10 2.68
N PRO A 133 20.25 9.28 2.78
CA PRO A 133 20.18 10.27 1.72
C PRO A 133 20.83 9.74 0.45
N ILE A 134 20.09 9.82 -0.65
CA ILE A 134 20.56 9.48 -2.00
C ILE A 134 20.26 10.69 -2.87
N SER A 135 21.29 11.33 -3.40
CA SER A 135 21.08 12.44 -4.32
C SER A 135 20.61 11.89 -5.67
N ASN A 136 19.39 12.25 -6.05
CA ASN A 136 18.81 11.92 -7.34
C ASN A 136 17.74 12.95 -7.71
N LYS A 137 18.08 13.86 -8.61
CA LYS A 137 17.13 14.84 -9.14
C LYS A 137 16.33 14.21 -10.26
N VAL A 138 15.03 14.05 -10.06
CA VAL A 138 14.10 13.65 -11.12
C VAL A 138 13.62 14.87 -11.91
N PRO A 139 13.10 14.68 -13.15
CA PRO A 139 12.50 15.78 -13.92
C PRO A 139 11.36 16.46 -13.17
N ASP A 140 11.20 17.75 -13.40
CA ASP A 140 10.07 18.51 -12.87
C ASP A 140 8.75 18.00 -13.47
N PRO A 141 7.66 17.93 -12.68
CA PRO A 141 6.38 17.44 -13.15
C PRO A 141 5.76 18.38 -14.19
N ILE A 142 5.19 17.80 -15.24
CA ILE A 142 4.42 18.52 -16.25
C ILE A 142 2.94 18.17 -16.07
N TYR A 143 2.13 19.15 -15.73
CA TYR A 143 0.66 19.00 -15.64
C TYR A 143 0.04 19.51 -16.95
N LYS A 144 -0.58 18.59 -17.70
CA LYS A 144 -1.16 18.86 -19.04
C LYS A 144 -2.60 19.34 -18.94
N MET A 145 -3.32 18.88 -17.91
CA MET A 145 -4.69 19.28 -17.62
C MET A 145 -5.01 19.11 -16.14
N SER A 146 -6.12 19.69 -15.70
CA SER A 146 -6.61 19.50 -14.34
C SER A 146 -7.10 18.06 -14.15
N ALA A 147 -6.59 17.40 -13.12
CA ALA A 147 -7.06 16.10 -12.68
C ALA A 147 -7.38 16.21 -11.18
N PRO A 148 -8.65 16.37 -10.80
CA PRO A 148 -9.02 16.53 -9.40
C PRO A 148 -8.74 15.24 -8.63
N ARG A 149 -8.18 15.39 -7.44
CA ARG A 149 -7.98 14.28 -6.50
C ARG A 149 -9.33 13.66 -6.13
N GLN A 150 -9.51 12.39 -6.35
CA GLN A 150 -10.65 11.64 -5.83
C GLN A 150 -10.31 11.07 -4.45
N VAL A 151 -11.21 11.23 -3.49
CA VAL A 151 -11.10 10.56 -2.18
C VAL A 151 -11.89 9.26 -2.26
N PHE A 152 -11.25 8.17 -1.84
CA PHE A 152 -11.92 6.88 -1.77
C PHE A 152 -12.99 6.92 -0.65
N PRO A 153 -14.22 6.47 -0.91
CA PRO A 153 -15.29 6.51 0.09
C PRO A 153 -14.92 5.79 1.37
N GLY A 154 -15.04 6.48 2.50
CA GLY A 154 -14.63 6.00 3.82
C GLY A 154 -13.17 6.31 4.18
N ALA A 155 -12.41 6.94 3.29
CA ALA A 155 -11.04 7.37 3.55
C ALA A 155 -10.90 8.86 3.91
N GLU A 156 -12.01 9.55 4.16
CA GLU A 156 -12.03 10.98 4.42
C GLU A 156 -11.38 11.38 5.74
N ASN A 157 -11.47 10.51 6.74
CA ASN A 157 -11.02 10.78 8.10
C ASN A 157 -10.15 9.66 8.66
N PRO A 158 -9.19 9.98 9.55
CA PRO A 158 -8.35 8.97 10.18
C PRO A 158 -9.17 7.98 11.02
N TYR A 159 -8.79 6.71 10.92
CA TYR A 159 -9.26 5.68 11.86
C TYR A 159 -8.61 5.88 13.23
N THR A 160 -9.31 5.46 14.28
CA THR A 160 -8.70 5.31 15.60
C THR A 160 -8.02 3.95 15.72
N PRO A 161 -6.98 3.81 16.57
CA PRO A 161 -6.33 2.51 16.79
C PRO A 161 -7.30 1.42 17.23
N ALA A 162 -8.32 1.75 18.04
CA ALA A 162 -9.34 0.81 18.48
C ALA A 162 -10.18 0.22 17.34
N MET A 163 -10.37 0.95 16.24
CA MET A 163 -11.09 0.44 15.07
C MET A 163 -10.34 -0.70 14.38
N LEU A 164 -9.01 -0.74 14.48
CA LEU A 164 -8.18 -1.78 13.86
C LEU A 164 -8.23 -3.12 14.62
N ASN A 165 -8.86 -3.17 15.79
CA ASN A 165 -9.12 -4.43 16.50
C ASN A 165 -10.26 -5.24 15.85
N ASP A 166 -11.11 -4.59 15.06
CA ASP A 166 -12.14 -5.26 14.26
C ASP A 166 -11.51 -5.75 12.95
N PRO A 167 -11.52 -7.05 12.64
CA PRO A 167 -10.89 -7.59 11.44
C PRO A 167 -11.42 -6.98 10.14
N MET A 168 -12.72 -6.67 10.07
CA MET A 168 -13.33 -6.08 8.88
C MET A 168 -12.90 -4.63 8.68
N LYS A 169 -12.85 -3.84 9.74
CA LYS A 169 -12.33 -2.47 9.70
C LYS A 169 -10.83 -2.46 9.41
N ARG A 170 -10.06 -3.40 9.98
CA ARG A 170 -8.65 -3.58 9.65
C ARG A 170 -8.45 -3.95 8.19
N GLY A 171 -9.26 -4.86 7.66
CA GLY A 171 -9.23 -5.22 6.23
C GLY A 171 -9.53 -4.03 5.33
N PHE A 172 -10.59 -3.26 5.62
CA PHE A 172 -10.91 -2.03 4.89
C PHE A 172 -9.78 -1.01 4.96
N TYR A 173 -9.20 -0.81 6.16
CA TYR A 173 -8.05 0.08 6.36
C TYR A 173 -6.87 -0.31 5.48
N LEU A 174 -6.46 -1.59 5.51
CA LEU A 174 -5.33 -2.09 4.75
C LEU A 174 -5.56 -2.03 3.24
N VAL A 175 -6.74 -2.45 2.76
CA VAL A 175 -7.13 -2.35 1.35
C VAL A 175 -7.11 -0.90 0.87
N THR A 176 -7.52 0.03 1.75
CA THR A 176 -7.56 1.46 1.44
C THR A 176 -6.16 2.04 1.37
N ILE A 177 -5.32 1.88 2.40
CA ILE A 177 -3.95 2.42 2.37
C ILE A 177 -3.05 1.70 1.34
N GLY A 178 -3.39 0.45 0.99
CA GLY A 178 -2.80 -0.29 -0.12
C GLY A 178 -3.34 0.12 -1.49
N HIS A 179 -4.26 1.08 -1.52
CA HIS A 179 -4.94 1.63 -2.71
C HIS A 179 -5.37 0.57 -3.74
N CYS A 180 -5.76 -0.62 -3.28
CA CYS A 180 -6.13 -1.74 -4.15
C CYS A 180 -7.22 -1.35 -5.15
N MET A 181 -8.20 -0.58 -4.69
CA MET A 181 -9.35 -0.15 -5.51
C MET A 181 -8.97 0.85 -6.60
N GLU A 182 -7.86 1.57 -6.47
CA GLU A 182 -7.36 2.46 -7.52
C GLU A 182 -7.07 1.69 -8.81
N CYS A 183 -6.38 0.55 -8.69
CA CYS A 183 -6.06 -0.29 -9.83
C CYS A 183 -7.21 -1.24 -10.21
N HIS A 184 -7.94 -1.78 -9.22
CA HIS A 184 -8.96 -2.78 -9.45
C HIS A 184 -10.35 -2.20 -9.79
N THR A 185 -10.50 -0.88 -9.84
CA THR A 185 -11.70 -0.21 -10.33
C THR A 185 -11.39 0.51 -11.63
N PRO A 186 -12.13 0.28 -12.72
CA PRO A 186 -11.83 0.92 -13.99
C PRO A 186 -12.03 2.43 -13.91
N MET A 187 -11.26 3.17 -14.70
CA MET A 187 -11.39 4.61 -14.82
C MET A 187 -12.20 4.94 -16.07
N VAL A 188 -13.27 5.70 -15.90
CA VAL A 188 -14.13 6.17 -17.00
C VAL A 188 -14.05 7.69 -17.04
N LYS A 189 -13.65 8.26 -18.17
CA LYS A 189 -13.45 9.71 -18.35
C LYS A 189 -12.57 10.36 -17.26
N GLY A 190 -11.53 9.65 -16.85
CA GLY A 190 -10.56 10.15 -15.87
C GLY A 190 -11.02 10.06 -14.42
N GLN A 191 -12.09 9.34 -14.12
CA GLN A 191 -12.64 9.16 -12.76
C GLN A 191 -13.05 7.70 -12.53
N HIS A 192 -12.97 7.25 -11.28
CA HIS A 192 -13.51 5.96 -10.87
C HIS A 192 -14.97 6.10 -10.43
N ASP A 193 -15.81 5.17 -10.82
CA ASP A 193 -17.12 4.98 -10.21
C ASP A 193 -17.01 3.97 -9.06
N TRP A 194 -16.88 4.49 -7.85
CA TRP A 194 -16.72 3.68 -6.64
C TRP A 194 -17.97 2.88 -6.24
N THR A 195 -19.07 3.03 -6.97
CA THR A 195 -20.34 2.32 -6.76
C THR A 195 -20.62 1.28 -7.85
N ALA A 196 -20.73 1.74 -9.09
CA ALA A 196 -21.11 0.88 -10.20
C ALA A 196 -19.97 -0.10 -10.57
N ASP A 197 -18.74 0.37 -10.54
CA ASP A 197 -17.58 -0.36 -11.08
C ASP A 197 -16.55 -0.79 -10.02
N LEU A 198 -16.83 -0.59 -8.73
CA LEU A 198 -15.90 -0.93 -7.65
C LEU A 198 -15.38 -2.35 -7.77
N ALA A 199 -14.06 -2.48 -7.83
CA ALA A 199 -13.31 -3.75 -7.86
C ALA A 199 -13.55 -4.63 -9.10
N ARG A 200 -14.24 -4.12 -10.13
CA ARG A 200 -14.55 -4.89 -11.36
C ARG A 200 -13.32 -5.18 -12.22
N GLY A 201 -12.18 -4.52 -11.96
CA GLY A 201 -10.98 -4.62 -12.80
C GLY A 201 -11.12 -3.87 -14.11
N GLY A 202 -10.23 -4.19 -15.07
CA GLY A 202 -10.28 -3.60 -16.40
C GLY A 202 -9.42 -2.35 -16.60
N PHE A 203 -8.65 -1.93 -15.59
CA PHE A 203 -7.69 -0.85 -15.76
C PHE A 203 -6.44 -1.37 -16.49
N GLU A 204 -6.00 -0.65 -17.52
CA GLU A 204 -4.87 -1.03 -18.35
C GLU A 204 -3.57 -0.37 -17.91
N PHE A 205 -2.52 -1.16 -17.80
CA PHE A 205 -1.17 -0.72 -17.42
C PHE A 205 -0.19 -1.08 -18.53
N PRO A 206 0.08 -0.20 -19.50
CA PRO A 206 1.12 -0.40 -20.48
C PRO A 206 2.52 -0.32 -19.83
N GLY A 207 3.42 -1.19 -20.27
CA GLY A 207 4.78 -1.22 -19.74
C GLY A 207 5.71 -2.13 -20.55
N PRO A 208 6.96 -2.30 -20.13
CA PRO A 208 7.91 -3.21 -20.80
C PRO A 208 7.44 -4.67 -20.86
N TRP A 209 6.48 -5.03 -20.01
CA TRP A 209 5.80 -6.34 -19.96
C TRP A 209 4.63 -6.48 -20.96
N GLY A 210 4.40 -5.49 -21.82
CA GLY A 210 3.20 -5.35 -22.63
C GLY A 210 2.08 -4.64 -21.86
N VAL A 211 0.82 -4.93 -22.18
CA VAL A 211 -0.33 -4.42 -21.41
C VAL A 211 -0.70 -5.42 -20.32
N SER A 212 -0.74 -4.95 -19.08
CA SER A 212 -1.35 -5.65 -17.96
C SER A 212 -2.74 -5.07 -17.71
N ILE A 213 -3.74 -5.93 -17.48
CA ILE A 213 -5.10 -5.49 -17.18
C ILE A 213 -5.44 -5.97 -15.78
N SER A 214 -5.89 -5.03 -14.91
CA SER A 214 -6.29 -5.37 -13.55
C SER A 214 -7.45 -6.37 -13.55
N ARG A 215 -7.36 -7.36 -12.67
CA ARG A 215 -8.38 -8.41 -12.56
C ARG A 215 -9.58 -7.91 -11.76
N ASN A 216 -10.76 -8.48 -12.08
CA ASN A 216 -11.94 -8.37 -11.24
C ASN A 216 -11.67 -9.12 -9.92
N ILE A 217 -11.76 -8.42 -8.78
CA ILE A 217 -11.56 -8.99 -7.44
C ILE A 217 -12.85 -8.98 -6.61
N THR A 218 -14.01 -8.88 -7.27
CA THR A 218 -15.31 -8.97 -6.63
C THR A 218 -15.68 -10.41 -6.31
N SER A 219 -16.79 -10.61 -5.59
CA SER A 219 -17.34 -11.93 -5.29
C SER A 219 -18.03 -12.63 -6.49
N SER A 220 -17.91 -12.11 -7.72
CA SER A 220 -18.36 -12.83 -8.91
C SER A 220 -17.63 -14.17 -9.03
N LYS A 221 -18.39 -15.25 -9.23
CA LYS A 221 -17.84 -16.60 -9.42
C LYS A 221 -17.30 -16.83 -10.83
N THR A 222 -17.77 -16.04 -11.79
CA THR A 222 -17.44 -16.19 -13.21
C THR A 222 -16.33 -15.25 -13.65
N LYS A 223 -16.33 -14.01 -13.18
CA LYS A 223 -15.40 -12.97 -13.59
C LYS A 223 -14.43 -12.54 -12.49
N GLY A 224 -14.82 -12.73 -11.20
CA GLY A 224 -14.06 -12.33 -10.03
C GLY A 224 -13.38 -13.50 -9.32
N ILE A 225 -13.24 -13.34 -8.01
CA ILE A 225 -12.59 -14.32 -7.13
C ILE A 225 -13.58 -15.06 -6.24
N GLY A 226 -14.88 -15.05 -6.58
CA GLY A 226 -15.94 -15.60 -5.74
C GLY A 226 -15.88 -17.11 -5.49
N ASP A 227 -15.28 -17.88 -6.39
CA ASP A 227 -15.03 -19.31 -6.24
C ASP A 227 -13.58 -19.69 -5.89
N TRP A 228 -12.72 -18.68 -5.64
CA TRP A 228 -11.37 -18.93 -5.15
C TRP A 228 -11.38 -19.23 -3.65
N THR A 229 -10.49 -20.10 -3.20
CA THR A 229 -10.20 -20.28 -1.77
C THR A 229 -9.36 -19.09 -1.24
N ASP A 230 -9.37 -18.86 0.08
CA ASP A 230 -8.54 -17.84 0.70
C ASP A 230 -7.05 -18.10 0.46
N ALA A 231 -6.65 -19.38 0.44
CA ALA A 231 -5.27 -19.77 0.15
C ALA A 231 -4.85 -19.40 -1.28
N GLU A 232 -5.73 -19.55 -2.28
CA GLU A 232 -5.47 -19.14 -3.65
C GLU A 232 -5.37 -17.63 -3.79
N ILE A 233 -6.24 -16.86 -3.11
CA ILE A 233 -6.16 -15.40 -3.09
C ILE A 233 -4.85 -14.96 -2.42
N LYS A 234 -4.51 -15.54 -1.27
CA LYS A 234 -3.25 -15.27 -0.55
C LYS A 234 -2.05 -15.57 -1.44
N SER A 235 -2.05 -16.72 -2.13
CA SER A 235 -1.00 -17.08 -3.09
C SER A 235 -0.86 -16.05 -4.21
N ALA A 236 -1.97 -15.66 -4.84
CA ALA A 236 -1.94 -14.65 -5.89
C ALA A 236 -1.38 -13.30 -5.40
N MET A 237 -1.75 -12.88 -4.19
CA MET A 237 -1.25 -11.64 -3.58
C MET A 237 0.24 -11.70 -3.23
N THR A 238 0.76 -12.84 -2.79
CA THR A 238 2.11 -12.92 -2.21
C THR A 238 3.14 -13.54 -3.16
N THR A 239 2.73 -14.40 -4.08
CA THR A 239 3.63 -15.06 -5.03
C THR A 239 3.49 -14.54 -6.45
N GLY A 240 2.41 -13.79 -6.74
CA GLY A 240 2.09 -13.37 -8.10
C GLY A 240 1.66 -14.51 -9.02
N VAL A 241 1.11 -15.59 -8.46
CA VAL A 241 0.60 -16.75 -9.24
C VAL A 241 -0.87 -16.94 -8.94
N ASP A 242 -1.71 -16.92 -9.96
CA ASP A 242 -3.15 -17.11 -9.83
C ASP A 242 -3.52 -18.60 -9.61
N LYS A 243 -4.81 -18.89 -9.35
CA LYS A 243 -5.29 -20.25 -9.08
C LYS A 243 -5.06 -21.23 -10.23
N ASP A 244 -4.89 -20.73 -11.44
CA ASP A 244 -4.67 -21.53 -12.65
C ASP A 244 -3.18 -21.67 -12.99
N GLY A 245 -2.28 -21.17 -12.11
CA GLY A 245 -0.82 -21.23 -12.26
C GLY A 245 -0.24 -20.14 -13.16
N ASN A 246 -1.01 -19.15 -13.58
CA ASN A 246 -0.51 -18.06 -14.42
C ASN A 246 0.19 -17.00 -13.57
N LYS A 247 1.31 -16.49 -14.08
CA LYS A 247 2.02 -15.38 -13.44
C LYS A 247 1.27 -14.04 -13.65
N LEU A 248 1.08 -13.31 -12.57
CA LEU A 248 0.56 -11.95 -12.61
C LEU A 248 1.65 -11.00 -13.16
N LYS A 249 1.19 -9.95 -13.85
CA LYS A 249 2.08 -8.94 -14.43
C LYS A 249 2.18 -7.72 -13.50
N PRO A 250 3.28 -6.95 -13.57
CA PRO A 250 3.33 -5.63 -12.93
C PRO A 250 2.17 -4.74 -13.41
N PRO A 251 1.75 -3.73 -12.64
CA PRO A 251 2.39 -3.23 -11.41
C PRO A 251 1.93 -3.90 -10.11
N MET A 252 1.18 -5.03 -10.16
CA MET A 252 0.76 -5.71 -8.94
C MET A 252 1.96 -5.99 -8.01
N GLY A 253 1.88 -5.48 -6.77
CA GLY A 253 3.00 -5.44 -5.83
C GLY A 253 3.19 -6.71 -5.00
N TYR A 254 3.02 -7.91 -5.59
CA TYR A 254 3.07 -9.18 -4.86
C TYR A 254 4.38 -9.39 -4.08
N GLN A 255 5.52 -8.92 -4.57
CA GLN A 255 6.80 -9.01 -3.85
C GLN A 255 6.82 -8.20 -2.54
N TYR A 256 6.02 -7.14 -2.43
CA TYR A 256 5.82 -6.37 -1.21
C TYR A 256 4.83 -7.06 -0.28
N TYR A 257 3.72 -7.54 -0.84
CA TYR A 257 2.66 -8.20 -0.06
C TYR A 257 3.13 -9.54 0.53
N ALA A 258 4.17 -10.17 -0.05
CA ALA A 258 4.82 -11.36 0.50
C ALA A 258 5.40 -11.16 1.92
N HIS A 259 5.61 -9.91 2.33
CA HIS A 259 6.13 -9.56 3.65
C HIS A 259 5.04 -9.11 4.64
N MET A 260 3.77 -9.18 4.25
CA MET A 260 2.66 -8.93 5.16
C MET A 260 2.50 -10.07 6.17
N THR A 261 2.01 -9.73 7.37
CA THR A 261 1.64 -10.76 8.35
C THR A 261 0.41 -11.54 7.85
N ASP A 262 0.29 -12.80 8.27
CA ASP A 262 -0.89 -13.62 7.97
C ASP A 262 -2.18 -12.95 8.44
N ALA A 263 -2.17 -12.34 9.62
CA ALA A 263 -3.33 -11.64 10.18
C ALA A 263 -3.78 -10.45 9.30
N ASP A 264 -2.84 -9.72 8.70
CA ASP A 264 -3.16 -8.63 7.78
C ASP A 264 -3.65 -9.13 6.43
N LEU A 265 -3.03 -10.18 5.90
CA LEU A 265 -3.50 -10.83 4.67
C LEU A 265 -4.92 -11.38 4.84
N ASP A 266 -5.20 -12.06 5.96
CA ASP A 266 -6.53 -12.61 6.26
C ASP A 266 -7.57 -11.48 6.43
N ALA A 267 -7.21 -10.36 7.05
CA ALA A 267 -8.09 -9.20 7.15
C ALA A 267 -8.40 -8.58 5.77
N VAL A 268 -7.38 -8.43 4.92
CA VAL A 268 -7.56 -7.95 3.52
C VAL A 268 -8.48 -8.88 2.75
N ILE A 269 -8.23 -10.19 2.78
CA ILE A 269 -9.04 -11.19 2.07
C ILE A 269 -10.48 -11.18 2.61
N GLY A 270 -10.65 -11.16 3.94
CA GLY A 270 -11.96 -11.10 4.56
C GLY A 270 -12.78 -9.91 4.09
N TRP A 271 -12.15 -8.72 4.00
CA TRP A 271 -12.85 -7.54 3.48
C TRP A 271 -13.14 -7.64 1.98
N VAL A 272 -12.17 -8.06 1.16
CA VAL A 272 -12.35 -8.19 -0.29
C VAL A 272 -13.50 -9.14 -0.63
N ARG A 273 -13.69 -10.18 0.16
CA ARG A 273 -14.82 -11.11 -0.01
C ARG A 273 -16.20 -10.47 0.22
N THR A 274 -16.29 -9.31 0.85
CA THR A 274 -17.55 -8.59 1.01
C THR A 274 -17.95 -7.77 -0.20
N LEU A 275 -17.05 -7.61 -1.18
CA LEU A 275 -17.32 -6.83 -2.39
C LEU A 275 -18.46 -7.51 -3.19
N PRO A 276 -19.50 -6.77 -3.57
CA PRO A 276 -20.61 -7.34 -4.34
C PRO A 276 -20.12 -7.82 -5.71
N ALA A 277 -20.71 -8.93 -6.19
CA ALA A 277 -20.38 -9.47 -7.49
C ALA A 277 -20.60 -8.44 -8.62
N LYS A 278 -19.61 -8.32 -9.50
CA LYS A 278 -19.65 -7.50 -10.72
C LYS A 278 -19.25 -8.40 -11.91
N GLU A 279 -19.98 -8.32 -13.02
CA GLU A 279 -19.71 -9.10 -14.22
C GLU A 279 -18.92 -8.31 -15.28
#